data_96ef4f3e0a7a4c61d8a5a9626cb832e0
#
_entry.id   96ef4f3e0a7a4c61d8a5a9626cb832e0
#
_cell.length_a   1.000
_cell.length_b   1.000
_cell.length_c   1.000
_cell.angle_alpha   90.00
_cell.angle_beta   90.00
_cell.angle_gamma   90.00
#
_symmetry.space_group_name_H-M   'P 1'
#
loop_
_entity.id
_entity.type
_entity.pdbx_description
1 polymer ?
#
loop_
_entity_poly.entity_id
_entity_poly.type
_entity_poly.pdbx_seq_one_letter_code
_entity_poly.pdbx_strand_id
1 'polypeptide(L)'
;MFIGDTSYPNNFGFIIERMGWEDKSFLNGLMFLMINDELYPKYVRTTTFNCELDELLDDDSPLIRPVVDKKLYQLDDAELLKMFVNITYPDIDDDDDIDNDYSYLLPFHEINDDGWSIFIISDGENIKLFVYDRRDQYPDVKLHDTLEIPAEKYFKTINELKKFYNDLLNEWR
;
A
#
# COMPACT_ATOMS: atom_id res chain seq x y z
N MET A 1 -16.26 3.96 -7.50
CA MET A 1 -16.36 2.48 -7.62
C MET A 1 -15.58 1.83 -6.49
N PHE A 2 -16.01 0.66 -5.99
CA PHE A 2 -15.25 -0.13 -5.01
C PHE A 2 -14.72 -1.42 -5.66
N ILE A 3 -13.47 -1.75 -5.37
CA ILE A 3 -12.79 -2.99 -5.78
C ILE A 3 -12.27 -3.66 -4.52
N GLY A 4 -12.72 -4.83 -4.16
CA GLY A 4 -12.25 -5.55 -2.98
C GLY A 4 -13.31 -6.34 -2.26
N ASP A 5 -13.02 -6.68 -0.99
CA ASP A 5 -13.90 -7.45 -0.12
C ASP A 5 -14.22 -6.62 1.14
N THR A 6 -15.50 -6.42 1.43
CA THR A 6 -16.00 -5.76 2.65
C THR A 6 -16.46 -6.75 3.71
N SER A 7 -16.21 -8.05 3.50
CA SER A 7 -16.65 -9.07 4.45
C SER A 7 -15.71 -9.13 5.66
N TYR A 8 -16.30 -8.93 6.84
CA TYR A 8 -15.58 -9.13 8.10
C TYR A 8 -15.02 -10.55 8.19
N PRO A 9 -13.80 -10.76 8.71
CA PRO A 9 -12.92 -9.77 9.36
C PRO A 9 -11.89 -9.10 8.40
N ASN A 10 -11.89 -9.39 7.12
CA ASN A 10 -10.80 -9.04 6.20
C ASN A 10 -11.23 -7.94 5.21
N ASN A 11 -11.58 -6.76 5.72
CA ASN A 11 -11.98 -5.63 4.89
C ASN A 11 -10.77 -5.01 4.20
N PHE A 12 -10.60 -5.34 2.93
CA PHE A 12 -9.50 -4.85 2.09
C PHE A 12 -10.00 -4.49 0.70
N GLY A 13 -9.60 -3.32 0.21
CA GLY A 13 -9.98 -2.90 -1.14
C GLY A 13 -9.60 -1.48 -1.47
N PHE A 14 -10.09 -1.03 -2.63
CA PHE A 14 -9.83 0.28 -3.17
C PHE A 14 -11.15 0.98 -3.50
N ILE A 15 -11.26 2.24 -3.12
CA ILE A 15 -12.32 3.15 -3.60
C ILE A 15 -11.69 4.04 -4.66
N ILE A 16 -12.25 4.02 -5.87
CA ILE A 16 -11.73 4.77 -7.00
C ILE A 16 -12.86 5.57 -7.64
N GLU A 17 -12.61 6.86 -7.89
CA GLU A 17 -13.53 7.75 -8.58
C GLU A 17 -12.77 8.55 -9.65
N ARG A 18 -13.17 8.37 -10.91
CA ARG A 18 -12.61 9.09 -12.05
C ARG A 18 -13.13 10.53 -12.07
N MET A 19 -12.26 11.50 -12.27
CA MET A 19 -12.63 12.90 -12.39
C MET A 19 -12.67 13.33 -13.85
N GLY A 20 -13.65 14.20 -14.20
CA GLY A 20 -13.90 14.62 -15.57
C GLY A 20 -12.95 15.70 -16.13
N TRP A 21 -11.92 16.11 -15.39
CA TRP A 21 -10.92 17.09 -15.86
C TRP A 21 -9.62 16.42 -16.31
N GLU A 22 -9.76 15.43 -17.15
CA GLU A 22 -8.63 14.74 -17.75
C GLU A 22 -8.05 15.57 -18.89
N ASP A 23 -6.74 15.49 -19.04
CA ASP A 23 -6.08 15.89 -20.27
C ASP A 23 -5.51 14.66 -21.01
N LYS A 24 -4.86 14.89 -22.14
CA LYS A 24 -4.27 13.79 -22.93
C LYS A 24 -3.06 13.11 -22.28
N SER A 25 -2.59 13.61 -21.15
CA SER A 25 -1.38 13.14 -20.48
C SER A 25 -1.67 12.56 -19.10
N PHE A 26 -2.78 12.94 -18.48
CA PHE A 26 -3.06 12.61 -17.07
C PHE A 26 -4.49 12.11 -16.86
N LEU A 27 -4.59 10.91 -16.31
CA LEU A 27 -5.83 10.34 -15.81
C LEU A 27 -6.00 10.71 -14.33
N ASN A 28 -6.87 11.67 -14.05
CA ASN A 28 -7.05 12.18 -12.70
C ASN A 28 -8.28 11.59 -12.00
N GLY A 29 -8.16 11.39 -10.70
CA GLY A 29 -9.26 10.89 -9.90
C GLY A 29 -9.01 10.96 -8.41
N LEU A 30 -9.80 10.20 -7.68
CA LEU A 30 -9.63 9.93 -6.25
C LEU A 30 -9.37 8.43 -6.08
N MET A 31 -8.40 8.09 -5.26
CA MET A 31 -8.14 6.71 -4.86
C MET A 31 -7.91 6.63 -3.36
N PHE A 32 -8.57 5.67 -2.73
CA PHE A 32 -8.37 5.33 -1.33
C PHE A 32 -8.11 3.84 -1.21
N LEU A 33 -7.13 3.48 -0.41
CA LEU A 33 -6.98 2.13 0.11
C LEU A 33 -7.87 1.97 1.35
N MET A 34 -8.63 0.89 1.42
CA MET A 34 -9.42 0.52 2.59
C MET A 34 -8.75 -0.65 3.31
N ILE A 35 -8.50 -0.47 4.60
CA ILE A 35 -8.01 -1.50 5.52
C ILE A 35 -8.87 -1.42 6.79
N ASN A 36 -9.50 -2.53 7.20
CA ASN A 36 -10.33 -2.62 8.41
C ASN A 36 -11.37 -1.49 8.55
N ASP A 37 -12.10 -1.16 7.46
CA ASP A 37 -13.07 -0.06 7.40
C ASP A 37 -12.48 1.36 7.50
N GLU A 38 -11.16 1.50 7.58
CA GLU A 38 -10.48 2.79 7.51
C GLU A 38 -9.96 3.08 6.11
N LEU A 39 -10.03 4.36 5.69
CA LEU A 39 -9.61 4.83 4.38
C LEU A 39 -8.26 5.57 4.48
N TYR A 40 -7.38 5.31 3.53
CA TYR A 40 -6.09 5.97 3.35
C TYR A 40 -5.95 6.49 1.91
N PRO A 41 -5.49 7.74 1.69
CA PRO A 41 -5.15 8.75 2.70
C PRO A 41 -6.37 9.18 3.55
N LYS A 42 -6.14 9.80 4.69
CA LYS A 42 -7.21 10.25 5.60
C LYS A 42 -7.97 11.48 5.09
N TYR A 43 -7.42 12.18 4.11
CA TYR A 43 -8.03 13.35 3.49
C TYR A 43 -8.31 13.09 2.01
N VAL A 44 -9.36 13.75 1.49
CA VAL A 44 -9.66 13.70 0.07
C VAL A 44 -8.55 14.41 -0.71
N ARG A 45 -7.85 13.65 -1.55
CA ARG A 45 -6.79 14.16 -2.44
C ARG A 45 -7.03 13.64 -3.84
N THR A 46 -6.72 14.45 -4.82
CA THR A 46 -6.71 13.99 -6.22
C THR A 46 -5.40 13.29 -6.51
N THR A 47 -5.48 12.19 -7.22
CA THR A 47 -4.31 11.45 -7.69
C THR A 47 -4.28 11.38 -9.22
N THR A 48 -3.11 11.21 -9.78
CA THR A 48 -2.91 10.92 -11.19
C THR A 48 -2.75 9.39 -11.34
N PHE A 49 -3.80 8.73 -11.81
CA PHE A 49 -3.88 7.27 -11.86
C PHE A 49 -2.74 6.61 -12.63
N ASN A 50 -2.35 7.19 -13.77
CA ASN A 50 -1.25 6.64 -14.55
C ASN A 50 0.14 6.83 -13.91
N CYS A 51 0.29 7.70 -12.92
CA CYS A 51 1.50 7.75 -12.10
C CYS A 51 1.41 6.75 -10.93
N GLU A 52 0.33 6.83 -10.18
CA GLU A 52 0.11 6.02 -8.98
C GLU A 52 0.00 4.51 -9.29
N LEU A 53 -0.89 4.16 -10.27
CA LEU A 53 -1.16 2.76 -10.57
C LEU A 53 -0.08 2.10 -11.44
N ASP A 54 0.69 2.84 -12.23
CA ASP A 54 1.81 2.27 -12.97
C ASP A 54 2.88 1.72 -11.99
N GLU A 55 3.20 2.47 -10.92
CA GLU A 55 4.15 2.03 -9.92
C GLU A 55 3.60 0.93 -9.01
N LEU A 56 2.36 1.11 -8.53
CA LEU A 56 1.71 0.11 -7.67
C LEU A 56 1.53 -1.25 -8.34
N LEU A 57 1.22 -1.25 -9.64
CA LEU A 57 0.91 -2.46 -10.41
C LEU A 57 2.10 -2.98 -11.23
N ASP A 58 3.29 -2.38 -11.07
CA ASP A 58 4.54 -2.90 -11.62
C ASP A 58 4.78 -4.34 -11.13
N ASP A 59 5.35 -5.17 -11.99
CA ASP A 59 5.58 -6.58 -11.68
C ASP A 59 6.55 -6.81 -10.51
N ASP A 60 7.41 -5.85 -10.20
CA ASP A 60 8.35 -5.90 -9.08
C ASP A 60 7.84 -5.14 -7.84
N SER A 61 6.67 -4.51 -7.92
CA SER A 61 6.05 -3.83 -6.77
C SER A 61 5.73 -4.80 -5.63
N PRO A 62 5.97 -4.44 -4.36
CA PRO A 62 5.55 -5.23 -3.20
C PRO A 62 4.05 -5.54 -3.15
N LEU A 63 3.21 -4.70 -3.77
CA LEU A 63 1.77 -4.97 -3.91
C LEU A 63 1.52 -6.22 -4.76
N ILE A 64 2.34 -6.44 -5.78
CA ILE A 64 2.22 -7.56 -6.74
C ILE A 64 3.00 -8.77 -6.28
N ARG A 65 4.19 -8.53 -5.72
CA ARG A 65 5.13 -9.56 -5.23
C ARG A 65 5.56 -9.29 -3.79
N PRO A 66 4.67 -9.47 -2.81
CA PRO A 66 5.05 -9.35 -1.41
C PRO A 66 6.22 -10.29 -1.09
N VAL A 67 7.14 -9.82 -0.27
CA VAL A 67 8.21 -10.68 0.23
C VAL A 67 7.61 -11.84 1.01
N VAL A 68 8.03 -13.08 0.67
CA VAL A 68 7.58 -14.29 1.35
C VAL A 68 8.65 -14.72 2.34
N ASP A 69 8.40 -14.51 3.63
CA ASP A 69 9.27 -14.97 4.72
C ASP A 69 8.45 -15.48 5.90
N LYS A 70 8.37 -16.81 6.02
CA LYS A 70 7.61 -17.48 7.10
C LYS A 70 8.16 -17.21 8.50
N LYS A 71 9.47 -16.94 8.63
CA LYS A 71 10.08 -16.69 9.93
C LYS A 71 9.79 -15.28 10.41
N LEU A 72 9.97 -14.30 9.53
CA LEU A 72 9.63 -12.91 9.84
C LEU A 72 8.12 -12.76 10.09
N TYR A 73 7.29 -13.41 9.29
CA TYR A 73 5.83 -13.35 9.42
C TYR A 73 5.32 -13.77 10.80
N GLN A 74 6.05 -14.64 11.51
CA GLN A 74 5.70 -15.15 12.85
C GLN A 74 6.15 -14.25 14.01
N LEU A 75 6.92 -13.21 13.73
CA LEU A 75 7.30 -12.24 14.76
C LEU A 75 6.08 -11.46 15.26
N ASP A 76 6.22 -10.87 16.45
CA ASP A 76 5.25 -9.91 16.96
C ASP A 76 5.09 -8.74 15.99
N ASP A 77 3.85 -8.31 15.77
CA ASP A 77 3.51 -7.30 14.77
C ASP A 77 4.21 -5.95 15.02
N ALA A 78 4.38 -5.57 16.28
CA ALA A 78 5.08 -4.33 16.63
C ALA A 78 6.60 -4.44 16.39
N GLU A 79 7.20 -5.60 16.69
CA GLU A 79 8.61 -5.86 16.41
C GLU A 79 8.87 -5.87 14.90
N LEU A 80 7.99 -6.52 14.14
CA LEU A 80 8.11 -6.60 12.69
C LEU A 80 7.95 -5.23 12.04
N LEU A 81 6.96 -4.44 12.46
CA LEU A 81 6.79 -3.08 11.98
C LEU A 81 8.03 -2.22 12.28
N LYS A 82 8.57 -2.30 13.50
CA LYS A 82 9.78 -1.56 13.88
C LYS A 82 10.97 -1.91 12.98
N MET A 83 11.11 -3.19 12.63
CA MET A 83 12.14 -3.63 11.69
C MET A 83 11.92 -2.99 10.31
N PHE A 84 10.70 -3.05 9.76
CA PHE A 84 10.38 -2.44 8.46
C PHE A 84 10.64 -0.94 8.43
N VAL A 85 10.22 -0.23 9.47
CA VAL A 85 10.48 1.22 9.59
C VAL A 85 11.97 1.53 9.62
N ASN A 86 12.76 0.76 10.38
CA ASN A 86 14.20 0.99 10.49
C ASN A 86 14.97 0.73 9.18
N ILE A 87 14.58 -0.28 8.39
CA ILE A 87 15.26 -0.55 7.11
C ILE A 87 14.81 0.39 5.99
N THR A 88 13.57 0.90 6.08
CA THR A 88 12.99 1.83 5.09
C THR A 88 13.40 3.27 5.37
N TYR A 89 13.44 3.64 6.65
CA TYR A 89 13.77 5.00 7.12
C TYR A 89 14.86 4.94 8.20
N PRO A 90 16.09 4.50 7.85
CA PRO A 90 17.18 4.42 8.81
C PRO A 90 17.52 5.81 9.37
N ASP A 91 17.85 5.87 10.67
CA ASP A 91 18.47 7.06 11.23
C ASP A 91 19.87 7.21 10.61
N ILE A 92 20.04 8.21 9.77
CA ILE A 92 21.32 8.46 9.09
C ILE A 92 22.12 9.43 9.98
N ASP A 93 23.22 8.96 10.58
CA ASP A 93 24.30 9.83 10.93
C ASP A 93 25.05 10.23 9.63
N ASP A 94 25.40 11.49 9.47
CA ASP A 94 25.85 12.15 8.22
C ASP A 94 26.99 11.48 7.42
N ASP A 95 27.56 10.39 7.90
CA ASP A 95 28.74 9.73 7.33
C ASP A 95 28.48 8.29 6.76
N ASP A 96 27.26 7.76 6.83
CA ASP A 96 26.97 6.39 6.39
C ASP A 96 26.20 6.36 5.07
N ASP A 97 26.80 5.74 4.02
CA ASP A 97 26.09 5.32 2.80
C ASP A 97 25.15 4.12 3.14
N ILE A 98 24.02 4.39 3.78
CA ILE A 98 23.01 3.36 4.07
C ILE A 98 21.97 3.38 2.95
N ASP A 99 21.87 2.28 2.20
CA ASP A 99 20.79 2.09 1.23
C ASP A 99 19.47 1.80 1.95
N ASN A 100 18.45 2.59 1.66
CA ASN A 100 17.10 2.34 2.15
C ASN A 100 16.53 1.09 1.49
N ASP A 101 15.90 0.20 2.26
CA ASP A 101 15.19 -0.96 1.72
C ASP A 101 13.68 -0.73 1.70
N TYR A 102 13.13 -0.61 0.50
CA TYR A 102 11.70 -0.42 0.25
C TYR A 102 10.95 -1.71 -0.09
N SER A 103 11.58 -2.88 0.06
CA SER A 103 11.00 -4.18 -0.35
C SER A 103 9.67 -4.53 0.33
N TYR A 104 9.41 -3.94 1.49
CA TYR A 104 8.17 -4.16 2.25
C TYR A 104 7.20 -2.97 2.18
N LEU A 105 7.61 -1.82 1.66
CA LEU A 105 6.79 -0.61 1.60
C LEU A 105 5.95 -0.58 0.33
N LEU A 106 4.62 -0.42 0.46
CA LEU A 106 3.76 -0.18 -0.69
C LEU A 106 3.99 1.24 -1.23
N PRO A 107 4.27 1.38 -2.55
CA PRO A 107 4.65 2.65 -3.16
C PRO A 107 3.42 3.54 -3.45
N PHE A 108 2.64 3.86 -2.43
CA PHE A 108 1.53 4.79 -2.52
C PHE A 108 2.01 6.23 -2.37
N HIS A 109 1.98 7.03 -3.43
CA HIS A 109 2.39 8.44 -3.36
C HIS A 109 1.48 9.27 -2.45
N GLU A 110 0.17 9.26 -2.72
CA GLU A 110 -0.78 10.09 -1.97
C GLU A 110 -0.91 9.68 -0.49
N ILE A 111 -0.80 8.40 -0.19
CA ILE A 111 -0.82 7.89 1.18
C ILE A 111 0.46 8.29 1.91
N ASN A 112 1.61 8.13 1.25
CA ASN A 112 2.91 8.51 1.80
C ASN A 112 3.02 10.02 2.02
N ASP A 113 2.50 10.84 1.09
CA ASP A 113 2.45 12.28 1.23
C ASP A 113 1.53 12.75 2.37
N ASP A 114 0.50 11.96 2.68
CA ASP A 114 -0.38 12.19 3.84
C ASP A 114 0.27 11.75 5.18
N GLY A 115 1.50 11.26 5.14
CA GLY A 115 2.26 10.85 6.32
C GLY A 115 2.04 9.41 6.77
N TRP A 116 1.34 8.61 5.99
CA TRP A 116 1.13 7.19 6.25
C TRP A 116 2.13 6.32 5.49
N SER A 117 2.47 5.18 6.05
CA SER A 117 3.22 4.12 5.36
C SER A 117 2.47 2.80 5.51
N ILE A 118 2.34 2.07 4.41
CA ILE A 118 1.71 0.75 4.41
C ILE A 118 2.79 -0.28 4.08
N PHE A 119 3.07 -1.17 5.01
CA PHE A 119 4.03 -2.27 4.81
C PHE A 119 3.30 -3.58 4.56
N ILE A 120 3.96 -4.51 3.87
CA ILE A 120 3.39 -5.78 3.46
C ILE A 120 4.41 -6.92 3.61
N ILE A 121 3.93 -8.10 4.04
CA ILE A 121 4.68 -9.35 4.06
C ILE A 121 3.74 -10.53 3.85
N SER A 122 4.29 -11.66 3.39
CA SER A 122 3.55 -12.92 3.21
C SER A 122 4.25 -14.10 3.89
N ASP A 123 3.48 -15.09 4.32
CA ASP A 123 3.99 -16.43 4.65
C ASP A 123 3.80 -17.44 3.50
N GLY A 124 3.21 -16.98 2.38
CA GLY A 124 2.85 -17.77 1.21
C GLY A 124 1.38 -18.23 1.21
N GLU A 125 0.69 -18.21 2.34
CA GLU A 125 -0.73 -18.56 2.46
C GLU A 125 -1.58 -17.33 2.83
N ASN A 126 -1.00 -16.42 3.60
CA ASN A 126 -1.62 -15.18 4.05
C ASN A 126 -0.73 -13.98 3.71
N ILE A 127 -1.38 -12.84 3.64
CA ILE A 127 -0.76 -11.53 3.50
C ILE A 127 -1.04 -10.75 4.78
N LYS A 128 -0.01 -10.09 5.32
CA LYS A 128 -0.14 -9.19 6.45
C LYS A 128 0.24 -7.78 6.02
N LEU A 129 -0.66 -6.83 6.29
CA LEU A 129 -0.48 -5.41 6.05
C LEU A 129 -0.33 -4.68 7.37
N PHE A 130 0.55 -3.70 7.43
CA PHE A 130 0.77 -2.85 8.59
C PHE A 130 0.58 -1.40 8.21
N VAL A 131 -0.19 -0.69 8.99
CA VAL A 131 -0.40 0.74 8.82
C VAL A 131 0.40 1.49 9.86
N TYR A 132 1.21 2.44 9.42
CA TYR A 132 2.08 3.23 10.26
C TYR A 132 1.88 4.73 10.00
N ASP A 133 1.61 5.49 11.05
CA ASP A 133 1.54 6.95 11.00
C ASP A 133 2.93 7.55 11.28
N ARG A 134 3.56 8.10 10.24
CA ARG A 134 4.89 8.72 10.36
C ARG A 134 4.87 10.06 11.11
N ARG A 135 3.71 10.67 11.30
CA ARG A 135 3.58 11.98 11.98
C ARG A 135 3.65 11.83 13.50
N ASP A 136 3.24 10.67 14.03
CA ASP A 136 3.29 10.34 15.46
C ASP A 136 4.70 9.91 15.92
N GLN A 137 5.71 10.22 15.12
CA GLN A 137 7.06 9.71 15.28
C GLN A 137 7.90 10.47 16.31
N TYR A 138 8.47 9.75 17.09
CA TYR A 138 9.68 9.77 17.90
C TYR A 138 9.39 9.78 19.39
N PRO A 139 9.98 8.92 20.16
CA PRO A 139 10.97 7.87 19.77
C PRO A 139 10.35 6.50 19.47
N ASP A 140 9.02 6.31 19.56
CA ASP A 140 8.42 4.98 19.55
C ASP A 140 7.64 4.72 18.25
N VAL A 141 8.12 3.77 17.43
CA VAL A 141 7.33 3.20 16.32
C VAL A 141 6.09 2.53 16.89
N LYS A 142 4.91 3.06 16.52
CA LYS A 142 3.61 2.53 16.96
C LYS A 142 2.84 1.96 15.79
N LEU A 143 2.39 0.73 15.94
CA LEU A 143 1.45 0.13 15.01
C LEU A 143 0.10 0.86 15.12
N HIS A 144 -0.37 1.44 14.00
CA HIS A 144 -1.69 2.07 13.95
C HIS A 144 -2.76 1.02 13.74
N ASP A 145 -2.58 0.17 12.72
CA ASP A 145 -3.50 -0.91 12.37
C ASP A 145 -2.77 -2.06 11.68
N THR A 146 -3.34 -3.25 11.70
CA THR A 146 -2.83 -4.42 11.00
C THR A 146 -3.98 -5.24 10.44
N LEU A 147 -3.77 -5.80 9.25
CA LEU A 147 -4.73 -6.68 8.59
C LEU A 147 -4.02 -7.95 8.15
N GLU A 148 -4.56 -9.10 8.55
CA GLU A 148 -4.18 -10.40 7.98
C GLU A 148 -5.30 -10.89 7.07
N ILE A 149 -4.97 -11.22 5.81
CA ILE A 149 -5.92 -11.67 4.79
C ILE A 149 -5.37 -12.89 4.05
N PRO A 150 -6.19 -13.92 3.75
CA PRO A 150 -5.78 -15.02 2.89
C PRO A 150 -5.23 -14.53 1.54
N ALA A 151 -4.09 -15.05 1.11
CA ALA A 151 -3.41 -14.62 -0.12
C ALA A 151 -4.34 -14.72 -1.35
N GLU A 152 -5.21 -15.75 -1.41
CA GLU A 152 -6.20 -15.89 -2.48
C GLU A 152 -7.14 -14.66 -2.57
N LYS A 153 -7.65 -14.20 -1.43
CA LYS A 153 -8.55 -13.03 -1.37
C LYS A 153 -7.81 -11.74 -1.75
N TYR A 154 -6.60 -11.58 -1.21
CA TYR A 154 -5.74 -10.46 -1.52
C TYR A 154 -5.49 -10.36 -3.03
N PHE A 155 -4.94 -11.41 -3.64
CA PHE A 155 -4.62 -11.41 -5.07
C PHE A 155 -5.85 -11.33 -5.98
N LYS A 156 -7.02 -11.81 -5.54
CA LYS A 156 -8.26 -11.55 -6.26
C LYS A 156 -8.54 -10.05 -6.37
N THR A 157 -8.45 -9.32 -5.26
CA THR A 157 -8.63 -7.86 -5.24
C THR A 157 -7.61 -7.14 -6.12
N ILE A 158 -6.32 -7.54 -6.04
CA ILE A 158 -5.26 -6.95 -6.87
C ILE A 158 -5.49 -7.22 -8.36
N ASN A 159 -5.93 -8.41 -8.73
CA ASN A 159 -6.25 -8.74 -10.13
C ASN A 159 -7.46 -7.94 -10.65
N GLU A 160 -8.45 -7.69 -9.82
CA GLU A 160 -9.58 -6.81 -10.16
C GLU A 160 -9.11 -5.36 -10.35
N LEU A 161 -8.18 -4.88 -9.53
CA LEU A 161 -7.56 -3.56 -9.69
C LEU A 161 -6.75 -3.47 -11.00
N LYS A 162 -5.92 -4.47 -11.31
CA LYS A 162 -5.18 -4.55 -12.59
C LYS A 162 -6.13 -4.50 -13.78
N LYS A 163 -7.22 -5.28 -13.73
CA LYS A 163 -8.22 -5.29 -14.79
C LYS A 163 -8.85 -3.92 -14.96
N PHE A 164 -9.30 -3.30 -13.87
CA PHE A 164 -9.87 -1.96 -13.90
C PHE A 164 -8.92 -0.96 -14.56
N TYR A 165 -7.66 -0.96 -14.17
CA TYR A 165 -6.68 -0.03 -14.71
C TYR A 165 -6.42 -0.26 -16.21
N ASN A 166 -6.32 -1.50 -16.65
CA ASN A 166 -6.17 -1.85 -18.06
C ASN A 166 -7.39 -1.40 -18.89
N ASP A 167 -8.60 -1.60 -18.37
CA ASP A 167 -9.84 -1.16 -19.03
C ASP A 167 -9.84 0.39 -19.14
N LEU A 168 -9.46 1.09 -18.08
CA LEU A 168 -9.34 2.55 -18.05
C LEU A 168 -8.33 3.08 -19.09
N LEU A 169 -7.14 2.45 -19.19
CA LEU A 169 -6.12 2.82 -20.18
C LEU A 169 -6.61 2.59 -21.63
N ASN A 170 -7.39 1.54 -21.87
CA ASN A 170 -7.94 1.26 -23.19
C ASN A 170 -9.04 2.27 -23.60
N GLU A 171 -9.83 2.73 -22.65
CA GLU A 171 -10.82 3.79 -22.89
C GLU A 171 -10.17 5.17 -23.13
N TRP A 172 -9.01 5.41 -22.53
CA TRP A 172 -8.32 6.69 -22.59
C TRP A 172 -7.51 6.88 -23.89
N ARG A 173 -7.04 5.80 -24.51
CA ARG A 173 -6.29 5.80 -25.78
C ARG A 173 -7.20 6.01 -26.99
#